data_2962deae22376698160a0d444cc8a1bd
#
_entry.id   2962deae22376698160a0d444cc8a1bd
#
_cell.length_a   1.000
_cell.length_b   1.000
_cell.length_c   1.000
_cell.angle_alpha   90.00
_cell.angle_beta   90.00
_cell.angle_gamma   90.00
#
_symmetry.space_group_name_H-M   'P 1'
#
loop_
_entity.id
_entity.type
_entity.pdbx_description
1 polymer ?
#
loop_
_entity_poly.entity_id
_entity_poly.type
_entity_poly.pdbx_seq_one_letter_code
_entity_poly.pdbx_strand_id
1 'polypeptide(L)'
;LLPLIRRYAPTKSILGVCLGEQAIGEAFGATLTNLTDVHHGVCSDIRVKVPDPLFTGLEPGFRAGRYHSWVVSKENFPDCLEITAEDVEEGQIMALRHREYDVRGIQFHPESVLTPKGKTIIWNWIADGNGQLIINNQELIN
;
A
#
# COMPACT_ATOMS: atom_id res chain seq x y z
N LEU A 1 -14.91 -6.35 4.01
CA LEU A 1 -13.57 -6.41 3.40
C LEU A 1 -12.53 -7.03 4.32
N LEU A 2 -12.54 -6.66 5.61
CA LEU A 2 -11.57 -7.21 6.56
C LEU A 2 -11.66 -8.74 6.67
N PRO A 3 -12.85 -9.36 6.76
CA PRO A 3 -12.93 -10.82 6.78
C PRO A 3 -12.39 -11.47 5.51
N LEU A 4 -12.58 -10.85 4.34
CA LEU A 4 -12.07 -11.32 3.08
C LEU A 4 -10.54 -11.37 3.10
N ILE A 5 -9.92 -10.31 3.59
CA ILE A 5 -8.46 -10.21 3.68
C ILE A 5 -7.93 -11.31 4.59
N ARG A 6 -8.52 -11.47 5.77
CA ARG A 6 -8.09 -12.49 6.73
C ARG A 6 -8.22 -13.89 6.18
N ARG A 7 -9.30 -14.13 5.43
CA ARG A 7 -9.57 -15.45 4.85
C ARG A 7 -8.54 -15.83 3.78
N TYR A 8 -8.20 -14.89 2.90
CA TYR A 8 -7.36 -15.20 1.74
C TYR A 8 -5.88 -14.88 1.94
N ALA A 9 -5.50 -14.16 2.98
CA ALA A 9 -4.11 -13.81 3.23
C ALA A 9 -3.18 -15.03 3.27
N PRO A 10 -3.53 -16.15 3.91
CA PRO A 10 -2.63 -17.29 3.96
C PRO A 10 -2.42 -18.01 2.62
N THR A 11 -3.32 -17.82 1.65
CA THR A 11 -3.32 -18.64 0.41
C THR A 11 -3.22 -17.85 -0.88
N LYS A 12 -3.44 -16.53 -0.85
CA LYS A 12 -3.47 -15.69 -2.05
C LYS A 12 -2.44 -14.58 -1.97
N SER A 13 -1.93 -14.17 -3.15
CA SER A 13 -1.19 -12.92 -3.26
C SER A 13 -2.18 -11.77 -3.28
N ILE A 14 -2.06 -10.84 -2.33
CA ILE A 14 -2.98 -9.71 -2.21
C ILE A 14 -2.22 -8.40 -2.36
N LEU A 15 -2.74 -7.51 -3.20
CA LEU A 15 -2.28 -6.12 -3.28
C LEU A 15 -3.46 -5.21 -2.96
N GLY A 16 -3.35 -4.44 -1.89
CA GLY A 16 -4.34 -3.42 -1.52
C GLY A 16 -3.90 -2.05 -2.00
N VAL A 17 -4.82 -1.31 -2.63
CA VAL A 17 -4.55 0.02 -3.17
C VAL A 17 -5.44 1.04 -2.48
N CYS A 18 -4.84 2.07 -1.91
CA CYS A 18 -5.50 3.17 -1.21
C CYS A 18 -6.36 2.64 -0.04
N LEU A 19 -7.68 2.62 -0.17
CA LEU A 19 -8.56 2.03 0.86
C LEU A 19 -8.24 0.55 1.10
N GLY A 20 -7.78 -0.15 0.06
CA GLY A 20 -7.36 -1.54 0.20
C GLY A 20 -6.14 -1.71 1.10
N GLU A 21 -5.16 -0.80 1.01
CA GLU A 21 -4.01 -0.79 1.91
C GLU A 21 -4.46 -0.54 3.35
N GLN A 22 -5.35 0.43 3.53
CA GLN A 22 -5.88 0.78 4.85
C GLN A 22 -6.64 -0.40 5.46
N ALA A 23 -7.42 -1.11 4.64
CA ALA A 23 -8.13 -2.30 5.08
C ALA A 23 -7.18 -3.43 5.49
N ILE A 24 -6.08 -3.61 4.76
CA ILE A 24 -5.04 -4.56 5.14
C ILE A 24 -4.45 -4.17 6.49
N GLY A 25 -4.13 -2.89 6.67
CA GLY A 25 -3.64 -2.40 7.96
C GLY A 25 -4.58 -2.78 9.09
N GLU A 26 -5.85 -2.44 8.95
CA GLU A 26 -6.85 -2.73 9.98
C GLU A 26 -7.07 -4.23 10.20
N ALA A 27 -7.04 -5.02 9.13
CA ALA A 27 -7.23 -6.47 9.23
C ALA A 27 -6.19 -7.13 10.14
N PHE A 28 -4.98 -6.56 10.19
CA PHE A 28 -3.87 -7.10 10.96
C PHE A 28 -3.54 -6.28 12.20
N GLY A 29 -4.40 -5.35 12.59
CA GLY A 29 -4.30 -4.71 13.90
C GLY A 29 -3.83 -3.26 13.90
N ALA A 30 -3.60 -2.65 12.75
CA ALA A 30 -3.25 -1.24 12.67
C ALA A 30 -4.48 -0.36 12.83
N THR A 31 -4.25 0.93 13.10
CA THR A 31 -5.32 1.93 13.18
C THR A 31 -5.13 2.96 12.07
N LEU A 32 -6.18 3.72 11.80
CA LEU A 32 -6.15 4.78 10.78
C LEU A 32 -6.16 6.14 11.47
N THR A 33 -5.47 7.10 10.86
CA THR A 33 -5.42 8.49 11.31
C THR A 33 -5.90 9.40 10.19
N ASN A 34 -6.73 10.38 10.54
CA ASN A 34 -7.17 11.39 9.59
C ASN A 34 -6.10 12.49 9.49
N LEU A 35 -5.71 12.80 8.26
CA LEU A 35 -4.74 13.87 8.02
C LEU A 35 -5.44 15.23 8.10
N THR A 36 -4.69 16.26 8.55
CA THR A 36 -5.20 17.64 8.53
C THR A 36 -5.39 18.14 7.11
N ASP A 37 -4.50 17.72 6.20
CA ASP A 37 -4.57 18.08 4.79
C ASP A 37 -5.09 16.91 3.97
N VAL A 38 -6.08 17.20 3.13
CA VAL A 38 -6.63 16.20 2.20
C VAL A 38 -5.80 16.21 0.93
N HIS A 39 -5.36 15.03 0.50
CA HIS A 39 -4.60 14.89 -0.74
C HIS A 39 -5.54 14.51 -1.89
N HIS A 40 -5.66 15.43 -2.85
CA HIS A 40 -6.50 15.25 -4.05
C HIS A 40 -5.63 15.41 -5.29
N GLY A 41 -5.10 14.31 -5.81
CA GLY A 41 -4.27 14.37 -7.00
C GLY A 41 -2.96 15.10 -6.78
N VAL A 42 -2.35 14.87 -5.62
CA VAL A 42 -1.06 15.46 -5.26
C VAL A 42 0.05 14.46 -5.56
N CYS A 43 1.07 14.90 -6.29
CA CYS A 43 2.24 14.08 -6.55
C CYS A 43 3.25 14.26 -5.41
N SER A 44 3.64 13.15 -4.79
CA SER A 44 4.57 13.14 -3.65
C SER A 44 5.80 12.30 -3.97
N ASP A 45 6.92 12.67 -3.34
CA ASP A 45 8.12 11.84 -3.39
C ASP A 45 8.01 10.74 -2.35
N ILE A 46 8.18 9.50 -2.79
CA ILE A 46 8.08 8.31 -1.95
C ILE A 46 9.48 7.73 -1.78
N ARG A 47 9.84 7.40 -0.55
CA ARG A 47 11.11 6.74 -0.24
C ARG A 47 10.86 5.29 0.12
N VAL A 48 11.59 4.39 -0.53
CA VAL A 48 11.60 2.97 -0.18
C VAL A 48 12.44 2.80 1.09
N LYS A 49 11.83 2.30 2.14
CA LYS A 49 12.47 2.14 3.44
C LYS A 49 13.09 0.75 3.62
N VAL A 50 12.44 -0.25 3.04
CA VAL A 50 12.85 -1.65 3.15
C VAL A 50 12.80 -2.24 1.74
N PRO A 51 13.85 -2.95 1.29
CA PRO A 51 13.81 -3.62 0.00
C PRO A 51 12.63 -4.58 -0.09
N ASP A 52 11.92 -4.52 -1.20
CA ASP A 52 10.77 -5.37 -1.47
C ASP A 52 10.71 -5.59 -2.97
N PRO A 53 10.43 -6.83 -3.44
CA PRO A 53 10.28 -7.10 -4.87
C PRO A 53 9.32 -6.14 -5.58
N LEU A 54 8.30 -5.62 -4.86
CA LEU A 54 7.36 -4.65 -5.40
C LEU A 54 8.06 -3.40 -5.94
N PHE A 55 9.17 -3.01 -5.34
CA PHE A 55 9.90 -1.79 -5.67
C PHE A 55 11.21 -2.06 -6.41
N THR A 56 11.35 -3.24 -7.01
CA THR A 56 12.54 -3.56 -7.82
C THR A 56 12.72 -2.53 -8.93
N GLY A 57 13.92 -1.94 -8.99
CA GLY A 57 14.25 -0.93 -9.98
C GLY A 57 13.82 0.48 -9.63
N LEU A 58 13.19 0.68 -8.47
CA LEU A 58 12.65 1.98 -8.05
C LEU A 58 13.36 2.58 -6.85
N GLU A 59 14.33 1.89 -6.29
CA GLU A 59 15.07 2.41 -5.15
C GLU A 59 16.04 3.52 -5.59
N PRO A 60 16.27 4.56 -4.77
CA PRO A 60 15.78 4.70 -3.39
C PRO A 60 14.39 5.29 -3.28
N GLY A 61 13.71 5.62 -4.37
CA GLY A 61 12.39 6.21 -4.31
C GLY A 61 11.81 6.52 -5.67
N PHE A 62 10.59 7.03 -5.66
CA PHE A 62 9.84 7.34 -6.88
C PHE A 62 8.76 8.36 -6.55
N ARG A 63 8.09 8.90 -7.57
CA ARG A 63 6.98 9.82 -7.41
C ARG A 63 5.66 9.09 -7.56
N ALA A 64 4.65 9.48 -6.76
CA ALA A 64 3.35 8.82 -6.80
C ALA A 64 2.21 9.80 -6.51
N GLY A 65 1.06 9.53 -7.11
CA GLY A 65 -0.15 10.33 -6.92
C GLY A 65 -0.95 9.86 -5.72
N ARG A 66 -1.35 10.83 -4.87
CA ARG A 66 -2.10 10.58 -3.64
C ARG A 66 -3.48 11.19 -3.73
N TYR A 67 -4.48 10.44 -3.27
CA TYR A 67 -5.90 10.82 -3.33
C TYR A 67 -6.59 10.35 -2.04
N HIS A 68 -6.09 10.82 -0.88
CA HIS A 68 -6.62 10.33 0.40
C HIS A 68 -6.53 11.37 1.51
N SER A 69 -7.37 11.21 2.52
CA SER A 69 -7.34 12.01 3.73
C SER A 69 -7.04 11.18 4.97
N TRP A 70 -7.01 9.85 4.84
CA TRP A 70 -6.68 8.93 5.93
C TRP A 70 -5.42 8.14 5.57
N VAL A 71 -4.66 7.78 6.60
CA VAL A 71 -3.47 6.93 6.46
C VAL A 71 -3.45 5.89 7.57
N VAL A 72 -2.72 4.81 7.34
CA VAL A 72 -2.41 3.86 8.39
C VAL A 72 -1.48 4.55 9.39
N SER A 73 -1.83 4.49 10.67
CA SER A 73 -1.07 5.14 11.73
C SER A 73 0.17 4.33 12.10
N LYS A 74 1.25 5.03 12.39
CA LYS A 74 2.46 4.42 12.96
C LYS A 74 2.28 4.08 14.43
N GLU A 75 1.31 4.72 15.10
CA GLU A 75 1.06 4.51 16.51
C GLU A 75 0.48 3.12 16.72
N ASN A 76 1.09 2.35 17.61
CA ASN A 76 0.71 0.97 17.89
C ASN A 76 0.69 0.08 16.63
N PHE A 77 1.62 0.33 15.72
CA PHE A 77 1.70 -0.41 14.47
C PHE A 77 2.00 -1.89 14.78
N PRO A 78 1.24 -2.84 14.19
CA PRO A 78 1.37 -4.25 14.55
C PRO A 78 2.69 -4.86 14.07
N ASP A 79 3.24 -5.78 14.88
CA ASP A 79 4.52 -6.42 14.57
C ASP A 79 4.46 -7.33 13.34
N CYS A 80 3.29 -7.83 12.98
CA CYS A 80 3.14 -8.71 11.81
C CYS A 80 3.24 -7.98 10.48
N LEU A 81 3.16 -6.64 10.50
CA LEU A 81 3.29 -5.80 9.31
C LEU A 81 4.62 -5.05 9.33
N GLU A 82 5.09 -4.72 8.14
CA GLU A 82 6.31 -3.94 7.98
C GLU A 82 6.05 -2.75 7.07
N ILE A 83 6.51 -1.57 7.47
CA ILE A 83 6.41 -0.36 6.64
C ILE A 83 7.52 -0.42 5.60
N THR A 84 7.15 -0.43 4.31
CA THR A 84 8.13 -0.57 3.23
C THR A 84 8.43 0.73 2.51
N ALA A 85 7.52 1.71 2.56
CA ALA A 85 7.75 3.02 1.95
C ALA A 85 6.99 4.11 2.69
N GLU A 86 7.54 5.33 2.64
CA GLU A 86 6.97 6.52 3.28
C GLU A 86 7.11 7.71 2.35
N ASP A 87 6.24 8.72 2.49
CA ASP A 87 6.44 9.97 1.79
C ASP A 87 7.57 10.77 2.46
N VAL A 88 8.33 11.48 1.64
CA VAL A 88 9.54 12.17 2.10
C VAL A 88 9.19 13.37 2.99
N GLU A 89 8.12 14.10 2.66
CA GLU A 89 7.78 15.33 3.37
C GLU A 89 7.25 15.10 4.78
N GLU A 90 6.29 14.18 4.93
CA GLU A 90 5.57 14.01 6.19
C GLU A 90 5.90 12.72 6.90
N GLY A 91 6.55 11.77 6.21
CA GLY A 91 6.88 10.48 6.79
C GLY A 91 5.68 9.57 7.00
N GLN A 92 4.59 9.80 6.26
CA GLN A 92 3.41 8.95 6.36
C GLN A 92 3.64 7.61 5.67
N ILE A 93 2.96 6.57 6.14
CA ILE A 93 3.06 5.24 5.54
C ILE A 93 2.46 5.27 4.13
N MET A 94 3.29 4.92 3.15
CA MET A 94 2.85 4.86 1.75
C MET A 94 2.82 3.43 1.23
N ALA A 95 3.48 2.50 1.90
CA ALA A 95 3.41 1.08 1.56
C ALA A 95 3.72 0.24 2.80
N LEU A 96 3.09 -0.92 2.85
CA LEU A 96 3.31 -1.90 3.92
C LEU A 96 3.22 -3.32 3.36
N ARG A 97 3.73 -4.29 4.12
CA ARG A 97 3.59 -5.69 3.77
C ARG A 97 3.45 -6.54 5.03
N HIS A 98 2.81 -7.70 4.88
CA HIS A 98 2.81 -8.70 5.93
C HIS A 98 4.16 -9.42 5.94
N ARG A 99 4.67 -9.76 7.12
CA ARG A 99 5.98 -10.39 7.22
C ARG A 99 5.98 -11.86 6.80
N GLU A 100 4.84 -12.53 6.87
CA GLU A 100 4.72 -13.95 6.52
C GLU A 100 3.89 -14.20 5.27
N TYR A 101 2.76 -13.53 5.13
CA TYR A 101 1.86 -13.71 4.00
C TYR A 101 2.27 -12.83 2.82
N ASP A 102 1.90 -13.26 1.62
CA ASP A 102 2.13 -12.48 0.40
C ASP A 102 1.03 -11.41 0.27
N VAL A 103 1.04 -10.47 1.20
CA VAL A 103 0.06 -9.39 1.30
C VAL A 103 0.80 -8.07 1.37
N ARG A 104 0.51 -7.20 0.41
CA ARG A 104 1.11 -5.87 0.31
C ARG A 104 0.05 -4.81 0.12
N GLY A 105 0.32 -3.62 0.64
CA GLY A 105 -0.55 -2.47 0.46
C GLY A 105 0.23 -1.24 0.02
N ILE A 106 -0.37 -0.45 -0.87
CA ILE A 106 0.15 0.84 -1.30
C ILE A 106 -0.92 1.90 -1.10
N GLN A 107 -0.55 3.05 -0.54
CA GLN A 107 -1.49 4.14 -0.28
C GLN A 107 -1.77 4.97 -1.52
N PHE A 108 -0.81 5.06 -2.42
CA PHE A 108 -0.92 5.83 -3.65
C PHE A 108 -1.63 5.02 -4.74
N HIS A 109 -1.99 5.71 -5.83
CA HIS A 109 -2.67 5.09 -6.97
C HIS A 109 -1.67 4.80 -8.09
N PRO A 110 -1.35 3.53 -8.36
CA PRO A 110 -0.38 3.20 -9.40
C PRO A 110 -0.90 3.47 -10.81
N GLU A 111 -2.24 3.52 -10.98
CA GLU A 111 -2.85 3.78 -12.28
C GLU A 111 -2.87 5.27 -12.64
N SER A 112 -2.60 6.15 -11.68
CA SER A 112 -2.64 7.60 -11.88
C SER A 112 -1.52 8.07 -12.80
N VAL A 113 -1.82 9.09 -13.63
CA VAL A 113 -0.80 9.77 -14.43
C VAL A 113 0.26 10.44 -13.55
N LEU A 114 -0.06 10.69 -12.29
CA LEU A 114 0.87 11.27 -11.32
C LEU A 114 1.83 10.23 -10.71
N THR A 115 1.67 8.96 -11.09
CA THR A 115 2.56 7.87 -10.66
C THR A 115 3.29 7.33 -11.89
N PRO A 116 4.41 7.95 -12.30
CA PRO A 116 5.09 7.56 -13.56
C PRO A 116 5.55 6.10 -13.57
N LYS A 117 5.87 5.54 -12.41
CA LYS A 117 6.36 4.16 -12.28
C LYS A 117 5.27 3.17 -11.88
N GLY A 118 4.00 3.58 -11.98
CA GLY A 118 2.88 2.74 -11.54
C GLY A 118 2.83 1.39 -12.25
N LYS A 119 3.06 1.36 -13.57
CA LYS A 119 3.06 0.12 -14.34
C LYS A 119 4.17 -0.82 -13.88
N THR A 120 5.33 -0.27 -13.55
CA THR A 120 6.47 -1.05 -13.06
C THR A 120 6.12 -1.72 -11.74
N ILE A 121 5.45 -1.01 -10.84
CA ILE A 121 5.02 -1.54 -9.54
C ILE A 121 4.06 -2.72 -9.73
N ILE A 122 3.05 -2.54 -10.56
CA ILE A 122 2.06 -3.60 -10.84
C ILE A 122 2.75 -4.80 -11.50
N TRP A 123 3.64 -4.54 -12.45
CA TRP A 123 4.38 -5.62 -13.12
C TRP A 123 5.26 -6.38 -12.13
N ASN A 124 5.94 -5.67 -11.23
CA ASN A 124 6.76 -6.31 -10.20
C ASN A 124 5.91 -7.21 -9.29
N TRP A 125 4.71 -6.77 -8.94
CA TRP A 125 3.81 -7.56 -8.12
C TRP A 125 3.39 -8.85 -8.84
N ILE A 126 3.02 -8.74 -10.11
CA ILE A 126 2.62 -9.90 -10.91
C ILE A 126 3.80 -10.88 -11.06
N ALA A 127 5.00 -10.36 -11.30
CA ALA A 127 6.19 -11.17 -11.52
C ALA A 127 6.66 -11.90 -10.25
N ASP A 128 6.52 -11.26 -9.08
CA ASP A 128 6.98 -11.83 -7.81
C ASP A 128 6.02 -12.91 -7.28
N GLY A 129 4.74 -12.73 -7.50
CA GLY A 129 3.73 -13.67 -7.02
C GLY A 129 2.84 -14.15 -8.14
N ASN A 130 1.68 -14.65 -7.79
CA ASN A 130 0.69 -15.10 -8.76
C ASN A 130 -0.30 -13.99 -9.13
N GLY A 131 -0.18 -12.81 -8.54
CA GLY A 131 -1.01 -11.66 -8.87
C GLY A 131 -2.49 -11.94 -8.81
N GLN A 132 -2.95 -12.60 -7.77
CA GLN A 132 -4.28 -13.18 -7.77
C GLN A 132 -5.39 -12.28 -7.31
N LEU A 133 -5.10 -11.28 -6.47
CA LEU A 133 -6.17 -10.48 -5.88
C LEU A 133 -5.71 -9.06 -5.64
N ILE A 134 -6.34 -8.11 -6.34
CA ILE A 134 -6.15 -6.68 -6.10
C ILE A 134 -7.39 -6.15 -5.41
N ILE A 135 -7.20 -5.45 -4.30
CA ILE A 135 -8.26 -4.83 -3.52
C ILE A 135 -8.11 -3.32 -3.65
N ASN A 136 -9.12 -2.66 -4.19
CA ASN A 136 -9.13 -1.21 -4.33
C ASN A 136 -10.47 -0.64 -3.86
N ASN A 137 -10.70 0.64 -4.11
CA ASN A 137 -11.89 1.32 -3.61
C ASN A 137 -13.19 0.70 -4.10
N GLN A 138 -13.24 0.21 -5.33
CA GLN A 138 -14.45 -0.37 -5.87
C GLN A 138 -14.78 -1.73 -5.26
N GLU A 139 -13.77 -2.46 -4.88
CA GLU A 139 -13.97 -3.79 -4.31
C GLU A 139 -14.68 -3.74 -2.96
N LEU A 140 -14.68 -2.60 -2.29
CA LEU A 140 -15.39 -2.45 -1.03
C LEU A 140 -16.89 -2.57 -1.18
N ILE A 141 -17.40 -2.32 -2.35
CA ILE A 141 -18.83 -2.33 -2.64
C ILE A 141 -19.33 -3.75 -2.90
N ASN A 142 -18.45 -4.59 -3.36
CA ASN A 142 -18.76 -5.96 -3.71
C ASN A 142 -18.44 -6.90 -2.54
#